data_8fe0124873d1744f45c5e8740e78ddc9
#
_entry.id   8fe0124873d1744f45c5e8740e78ddc9
#
_cell.length_a   1.000
_cell.length_b   1.000
_cell.length_c   1.000
_cell.angle_alpha   90.00
_cell.angle_beta   90.00
_cell.angle_gamma   90.00
#
_symmetry.space_group_name_H-M   'P 1'
#
loop_
_entity.id
_entity.type
_entity.pdbx_description
1 polymer ?
#
loop_
_entity_poly.entity_id
_entity_poly.type
_entity_poly.pdbx_seq_one_letter_code
_entity_poly.pdbx_strand_id
1 'polypeptide(L)'
;MSYVDDVLARVIEKNPSEPEFHQAVTEVFETIRPLIEANEEEFKKQAVLERITEPERMIKFRVPWVDDNGQVQVNMGIRVQFNSAIGPYKGGLRFHPSVNQGIIKFLGFEQIFKNSLTGLPIGGGKGGADFDPKGKSDREIMAFCQSFMTELCKHIGADTDVPAGDIGVGGREIGYLFGQYKRIKGLYEGVLTGKGLTYGGSLARTEATGYGLVYFTEEMLKCHDDDIAGKTVVVSGAGNVAIYAIEKCQQLGAKVVTCSDSTGWVYDPEGIDLAALKEIKEVKRARLTEYKKYRPNSEYHEGRGVWSVKCDIALPCATQNELFLEDAKQLVANGCIAVCEGANMPTTLDATKYLQENGVWFAPGKASNAGGVATSALEMSQNSERLSWTFEEVDSKLKNIMVNIYHNIDDAAKRYNKEGDYVTGANIAGFEKVLNAMLAQGVC
;
A
#
# COMPACT_ATOMS: atom_id res chain seq x y z
N MET A 1 -28.79 8.38 18.14
CA MET A 1 -27.76 7.88 17.22
C MET A 1 -26.65 7.28 18.08
N SER A 2 -25.95 6.26 17.61
CA SER A 2 -24.79 5.71 18.33
C SER A 2 -23.63 6.70 18.32
N TYR A 3 -22.65 6.50 19.19
CA TYR A 3 -21.43 7.34 19.20
C TYR A 3 -20.73 7.35 17.84
N VAL A 4 -20.70 6.18 17.17
CA VAL A 4 -20.14 6.05 15.81
C VAL A 4 -20.86 6.95 14.82
N ASP A 5 -22.21 6.93 14.81
CA ASP A 5 -23.02 7.74 13.89
C ASP A 5 -22.87 9.25 14.16
N ASP A 6 -22.82 9.64 15.44
CA ASP A 6 -22.65 11.05 15.83
C ASP A 6 -21.28 11.60 15.39
N VAL A 7 -20.21 10.81 15.52
CA VAL A 7 -18.87 11.24 15.08
C VAL A 7 -18.78 11.26 13.57
N LEU A 8 -19.32 10.24 12.88
CA LEU A 8 -19.33 10.21 11.41
C LEU A 8 -20.06 11.41 10.82
N ALA A 9 -21.23 11.75 11.36
CA ALA A 9 -21.97 12.94 10.93
C ALA A 9 -21.15 14.23 11.07
N ARG A 10 -20.47 14.38 12.22
CA ARG A 10 -19.57 15.54 12.47
C ARG A 10 -18.37 15.58 11.53
N VAL A 11 -17.76 14.42 11.21
CA VAL A 11 -16.65 14.34 10.26
C VAL A 11 -17.09 14.80 8.86
N ILE A 12 -18.28 14.37 8.40
CA ILE A 12 -18.83 14.78 7.12
C ILE A 12 -19.14 16.27 7.09
N GLU A 13 -19.78 16.80 8.12
CA GLU A 13 -20.12 18.24 8.24
C GLU A 13 -18.87 19.13 8.25
N LYS A 14 -17.83 18.70 9.00
CA LYS A 14 -16.58 19.46 9.12
C LYS A 14 -15.74 19.49 7.85
N ASN A 15 -15.87 18.50 6.97
CA ASN A 15 -15.03 18.31 5.79
C ASN A 15 -15.86 18.25 4.49
N PRO A 16 -16.68 19.23 4.15
CA PRO A 16 -17.71 19.11 3.11
C PRO A 16 -17.18 18.89 1.69
N SER A 17 -15.88 19.15 1.44
CA SER A 17 -15.23 18.99 0.14
C SER A 17 -14.28 17.80 0.04
N GLU A 18 -14.36 16.83 0.97
CA GLU A 18 -13.44 15.71 1.09
C GLU A 18 -14.17 14.35 0.96
N PRO A 19 -14.81 14.01 -0.17
CA PRO A 19 -15.65 12.81 -0.31
C PRO A 19 -14.87 11.51 -0.13
N GLU A 20 -13.59 11.45 -0.56
CA GLU A 20 -12.74 10.28 -0.38
C GLU A 20 -12.43 10.03 1.10
N PHE A 21 -12.25 11.10 1.88
CA PHE A 21 -12.07 10.99 3.32
C PHE A 21 -13.36 10.53 4.03
N HIS A 22 -14.53 11.04 3.61
CA HIS A 22 -15.82 10.57 4.14
C HIS A 22 -16.00 9.07 3.92
N GLN A 23 -15.70 8.60 2.70
CA GLN A 23 -15.82 7.18 2.36
C GLN A 23 -14.89 6.33 3.24
N ALA A 24 -13.61 6.69 3.38
CA ALA A 24 -12.64 5.94 4.17
C ALA A 24 -13.04 5.86 5.65
N VAL A 25 -13.48 6.98 6.24
CA VAL A 25 -13.94 6.98 7.64
C VAL A 25 -15.18 6.11 7.79
N THR A 26 -16.14 6.19 6.87
CA THR A 26 -17.36 5.37 6.89
C THR A 26 -17.02 3.88 6.86
N GLU A 27 -16.17 3.46 5.93
CA GLU A 27 -15.77 2.04 5.80
C GLU A 27 -15.08 1.51 7.06
N VAL A 28 -14.17 2.28 7.64
CA VAL A 28 -13.48 1.89 8.87
C VAL A 28 -14.48 1.83 10.03
N PHE A 29 -15.30 2.85 10.21
CA PHE A 29 -16.24 2.95 11.33
C PHE A 29 -17.29 1.84 11.31
N GLU A 30 -17.82 1.46 10.15
CA GLU A 30 -18.75 0.35 10.03
C GLU A 30 -18.13 -0.99 10.44
N THR A 31 -16.86 -1.20 10.10
CA THR A 31 -16.17 -2.46 10.44
C THR A 31 -15.73 -2.54 11.89
N ILE A 32 -15.36 -1.42 12.54
CA ILE A 32 -14.97 -1.39 13.95
C ILE A 32 -16.16 -1.15 14.91
N ARG A 33 -17.35 -0.92 14.39
CA ARG A 33 -18.57 -0.65 15.18
C ARG A 33 -18.79 -1.64 16.33
N PRO A 34 -18.68 -2.97 16.15
CA PRO A 34 -18.87 -3.92 17.25
C PRO A 34 -17.88 -3.72 18.41
N LEU A 35 -16.65 -3.35 18.09
CA LEU A 35 -15.61 -3.04 19.08
C LEU A 35 -15.96 -1.76 19.87
N ILE A 36 -16.40 -0.72 19.15
CA ILE A 36 -16.74 0.57 19.78
C ILE A 36 -17.96 0.44 20.68
N GLU A 37 -19.03 -0.23 20.19
CA GLU A 37 -20.28 -0.41 20.95
C GLU A 37 -20.08 -1.23 22.22
N ALA A 38 -19.14 -2.18 22.23
CA ALA A 38 -18.82 -2.97 23.41
C ALA A 38 -18.25 -2.13 24.59
N ASN A 39 -17.69 -0.93 24.31
CA ASN A 39 -17.08 -0.03 25.31
C ASN A 39 -17.42 1.44 25.04
N GLU A 40 -18.61 1.73 24.52
CA GLU A 40 -19.02 3.04 24.00
C GLU A 40 -18.81 4.18 25.01
N GLU A 41 -19.25 4.02 26.26
CA GLU A 41 -19.14 5.04 27.31
C GLU A 41 -17.68 5.44 27.60
N GLU A 42 -16.79 4.47 27.68
CA GLU A 42 -15.36 4.70 27.91
C GLU A 42 -14.71 5.42 26.72
N PHE A 43 -14.96 4.94 25.50
CA PHE A 43 -14.36 5.51 24.30
C PHE A 43 -14.90 6.89 23.97
N LYS A 44 -16.17 7.16 24.24
CA LYS A 44 -16.78 8.49 24.12
C LYS A 44 -16.18 9.47 25.13
N LYS A 45 -15.96 9.05 26.37
CA LYS A 45 -15.29 9.88 27.40
C LYS A 45 -13.87 10.24 27.01
N GLN A 46 -13.16 9.36 26.31
CA GLN A 46 -11.79 9.57 25.83
C GLN A 46 -11.73 10.23 24.44
N ALA A 47 -12.87 10.55 23.83
CA ALA A 47 -12.99 11.09 22.48
C ALA A 47 -12.18 10.30 21.43
N VAL A 48 -12.22 8.97 21.51
CA VAL A 48 -11.37 8.07 20.69
C VAL A 48 -11.58 8.27 19.20
N LEU A 49 -12.85 8.30 18.76
CA LEU A 49 -13.18 8.42 17.34
C LEU A 49 -12.87 9.82 16.80
N GLU A 50 -13.07 10.84 17.58
CA GLU A 50 -12.70 12.22 17.23
C GLU A 50 -11.19 12.35 17.05
N ARG A 51 -10.41 11.80 17.99
CA ARG A 51 -8.94 11.86 17.96
C ARG A 51 -8.34 11.08 16.79
N ILE A 52 -8.92 9.96 16.40
CA ILE A 52 -8.39 9.16 15.30
C ILE A 52 -8.80 9.69 13.93
N THR A 53 -9.84 10.50 13.83
CA THR A 53 -10.29 11.13 12.58
C THR A 53 -9.74 12.53 12.35
N GLU A 54 -9.19 13.16 13.40
CA GLU A 54 -8.52 14.45 13.27
C GLU A 54 -7.00 14.23 13.18
N PRO A 55 -6.32 14.67 12.12
CA PRO A 55 -4.87 14.56 12.04
C PRO A 55 -4.18 15.42 13.11
N GLU A 56 -3.11 14.91 13.72
CA GLU A 56 -2.31 15.66 14.68
C GLU A 56 -1.75 16.94 14.08
N ARG A 57 -1.34 16.90 12.80
CA ARG A 57 -0.88 18.09 12.04
C ARG A 57 -1.14 17.94 10.55
N MET A 58 -1.45 19.06 9.93
CA MET A 58 -1.45 19.20 8.48
C MET A 58 -0.62 20.42 8.09
N ILE A 59 0.38 20.19 7.25
CA ILE A 59 1.33 21.22 6.82
C ILE A 59 1.13 21.43 5.33
N LYS A 60 0.83 22.67 4.94
CA LYS A 60 0.65 23.08 3.56
C LYS A 60 1.63 24.19 3.24
N PHE A 61 2.35 24.07 2.14
CA PHE A 61 3.39 25.01 1.76
C PHE A 61 3.48 25.22 0.25
N ARG A 62 3.96 26.38 -0.15
CA ARG A 62 4.23 26.75 -1.54
C ARG A 62 5.56 26.17 -1.99
N VAL A 63 5.60 25.65 -3.23
CA VAL A 63 6.80 25.07 -3.86
C VAL A 63 7.10 25.83 -5.16
N PRO A 64 7.88 26.92 -5.13
CA PRO A 64 8.33 27.61 -6.33
C PRO A 64 9.57 26.94 -6.90
N TRP A 65 9.60 26.76 -8.22
CA TRP A 65 10.75 26.18 -8.91
C TRP A 65 10.86 26.77 -10.33
N VAL A 66 12.01 26.59 -10.98
CA VAL A 66 12.25 27.14 -12.31
C VAL A 66 12.35 26.03 -13.34
N ASP A 67 11.55 26.10 -14.40
CA ASP A 67 11.54 25.14 -15.49
C ASP A 67 12.73 25.30 -16.46
N ASP A 68 12.81 24.43 -17.46
CA ASP A 68 13.88 24.43 -18.46
C ASP A 68 13.88 25.66 -19.35
N ASN A 69 12.76 26.38 -19.43
CA ASN A 69 12.64 27.64 -20.17
C ASN A 69 13.00 28.89 -19.32
N GLY A 70 13.40 28.67 -18.05
CA GLY A 70 13.71 29.76 -17.12
C GLY A 70 12.49 30.44 -16.51
N GLN A 71 11.29 29.80 -16.62
CA GLN A 71 10.07 30.35 -16.05
C GLN A 71 9.85 29.83 -14.65
N VAL A 72 9.38 30.71 -13.76
CA VAL A 72 9.00 30.32 -12.40
C VAL A 72 7.65 29.60 -12.41
N GLN A 73 7.66 28.39 -11.90
CA GLN A 73 6.48 27.56 -11.66
C GLN A 73 6.16 27.55 -10.16
N VAL A 74 4.90 27.36 -9.81
CA VAL A 74 4.46 27.31 -8.41
C VAL A 74 3.50 26.15 -8.22
N ASN A 75 3.88 25.22 -7.36
CA ASN A 75 3.05 24.11 -6.92
C ASN A 75 2.74 24.21 -5.41
N MET A 76 1.81 23.37 -4.96
CA MET A 76 1.44 23.25 -3.57
C MET A 76 1.95 21.93 -3.02
N GLY A 77 2.69 21.98 -1.91
CA GLY A 77 3.09 20.81 -1.13
C GLY A 77 2.20 20.61 0.10
N ILE A 78 1.92 19.37 0.43
CA ILE A 78 1.16 18.99 1.63
C ILE A 78 1.85 17.82 2.32
N ARG A 79 1.89 17.85 3.67
CA ARG A 79 2.20 16.71 4.53
C ARG A 79 1.16 16.62 5.63
N VAL A 80 0.51 15.47 5.75
CA VAL A 80 -0.32 15.14 6.90
C VAL A 80 0.45 14.20 7.82
N GLN A 81 0.60 14.63 9.06
CA GLN A 81 1.10 13.87 10.20
C GLN A 81 -0.14 13.45 10.98
N PHE A 82 -0.64 12.23 10.69
CA PHE A 82 -2.00 11.89 11.07
C PHE A 82 -2.08 11.37 12.50
N ASN A 83 -1.29 10.36 12.82
CA ASN A 83 -1.29 9.74 14.16
C ASN A 83 0.08 9.15 14.47
N SER A 84 0.64 9.51 15.62
CA SER A 84 1.96 9.08 16.08
C SER A 84 1.92 8.13 17.28
N ALA A 85 0.75 7.66 17.69
CA ALA A 85 0.61 6.86 18.90
C ALA A 85 1.48 5.59 18.93
N ILE A 86 1.78 5.00 17.77
CA ILE A 86 2.59 3.77 17.68
C ILE A 86 3.99 3.98 17.09
N GLY A 87 4.38 5.21 16.79
CA GLY A 87 5.72 5.53 16.28
C GLY A 87 5.76 6.76 15.37
N PRO A 88 6.92 7.09 14.80
CA PRO A 88 7.08 8.21 13.87
C PRO A 88 6.07 8.13 12.73
N TYR A 89 5.59 9.28 12.26
CA TYR A 89 4.69 9.31 11.10
C TYR A 89 5.39 8.67 9.90
N LYS A 90 4.69 7.78 9.21
CA LYS A 90 5.22 7.04 8.06
C LYS A 90 4.22 6.99 6.93
N GLY A 91 4.65 7.33 5.73
CA GLY A 91 3.84 7.22 4.52
C GLY A 91 4.43 7.96 3.34
N GLY A 92 4.01 7.55 2.13
CA GLY A 92 4.56 8.02 0.88
C GLY A 92 4.28 9.49 0.55
N LEU A 93 5.10 10.03 -0.35
CA LEU A 93 4.88 11.29 -1.05
C LEU A 93 4.33 10.98 -2.45
N ARG A 94 3.23 11.61 -2.83
CA ARG A 94 2.63 11.48 -4.17
C ARG A 94 2.84 12.77 -4.96
N PHE A 95 3.44 12.67 -6.15
CA PHE A 95 3.51 13.78 -7.11
C PHE A 95 2.58 13.50 -8.27
N HIS A 96 1.43 14.16 -8.27
CA HIS A 96 0.40 13.98 -9.28
C HIS A 96 -0.54 15.20 -9.32
N PRO A 97 -1.02 15.64 -10.49
CA PRO A 97 -1.90 16.81 -10.61
C PRO A 97 -3.19 16.72 -9.77
N SER A 98 -3.68 15.53 -9.49
CA SER A 98 -4.88 15.35 -8.67
C SER A 98 -4.68 15.55 -7.16
N VAL A 99 -3.43 15.71 -6.71
CA VAL A 99 -3.15 15.85 -5.27
C VAL A 99 -3.78 17.11 -4.72
N ASN A 100 -4.61 16.92 -3.70
CA ASN A 100 -5.24 17.97 -2.92
C ASN A 100 -5.30 17.57 -1.44
N GLN A 101 -5.78 18.45 -0.60
CA GLN A 101 -5.84 18.23 0.84
C GLN A 101 -6.68 17.01 1.23
N GLY A 102 -7.86 16.84 0.65
CA GLY A 102 -8.76 15.73 0.95
C GLY A 102 -8.15 14.38 0.61
N ILE A 103 -7.51 14.27 -0.57
CA ILE A 103 -6.81 13.04 -1.00
C ILE A 103 -5.65 12.71 -0.05
N ILE A 104 -4.83 13.69 0.33
CA ILE A 104 -3.70 13.43 1.25
C ILE A 104 -4.20 13.06 2.65
N LYS A 105 -5.28 13.69 3.12
CA LYS A 105 -5.91 13.37 4.39
C LYS A 105 -6.50 11.96 4.41
N PHE A 106 -7.28 11.61 3.40
CA PHE A 106 -7.81 10.26 3.19
C PHE A 106 -6.70 9.20 3.23
N LEU A 107 -5.67 9.37 2.40
CA LEU A 107 -4.55 8.43 2.33
C LEU A 107 -3.76 8.35 3.65
N GLY A 108 -3.65 9.46 4.38
CA GLY A 108 -3.01 9.49 5.70
C GLY A 108 -3.80 8.75 6.76
N PHE A 109 -5.11 8.86 6.73
CA PHE A 109 -6.02 8.13 7.62
C PHE A 109 -5.90 6.60 7.41
N GLU A 110 -5.98 6.14 6.17
CA GLU A 110 -5.81 4.72 5.86
C GLU A 110 -4.42 4.20 6.23
N GLN A 111 -3.39 5.04 6.11
CA GLN A 111 -2.02 4.69 6.44
C GLN A 111 -1.84 4.33 7.92
N ILE A 112 -2.64 4.90 8.83
CA ILE A 112 -2.62 4.55 10.25
C ILE A 112 -2.82 3.04 10.45
N PHE A 113 -3.89 2.51 9.87
CA PHE A 113 -4.29 1.11 10.05
C PHE A 113 -3.36 0.16 9.30
N LYS A 114 -2.97 0.51 8.09
CA LYS A 114 -2.01 -0.27 7.31
C LYS A 114 -0.67 -0.42 8.04
N ASN A 115 -0.14 0.66 8.60
CA ASN A 115 1.12 0.64 9.32
C ASN A 115 1.01 -0.17 10.61
N SER A 116 -0.08 -0.02 11.35
CA SER A 116 -0.29 -0.73 12.61
C SER A 116 -0.32 -2.25 12.44
N LEU A 117 -0.85 -2.75 11.31
CA LEU A 117 -0.88 -4.18 11.00
C LEU A 117 0.52 -4.80 10.90
N THR A 118 1.53 -4.04 10.49
CA THR A 118 2.90 -4.55 10.38
C THR A 118 3.50 -4.99 11.71
N GLY A 119 2.92 -4.57 12.84
CA GLY A 119 3.50 -4.80 14.16
C GLY A 119 4.66 -3.89 14.52
N LEU A 120 5.19 -3.13 13.54
CA LEU A 120 6.37 -2.27 13.69
C LEU A 120 6.01 -0.89 14.27
N PRO A 121 6.95 -0.19 14.92
CA PRO A 121 6.71 1.10 15.58
C PRO A 121 6.72 2.25 14.55
N ILE A 122 5.69 2.33 13.72
CA ILE A 122 5.49 3.35 12.71
C ILE A 122 4.05 3.87 12.75
N GLY A 123 3.90 5.18 12.88
CA GLY A 123 2.61 5.89 12.86
C GLY A 123 2.09 6.14 11.43
N GLY A 124 1.02 6.89 11.32
CA GLY A 124 0.37 7.19 10.05
C GLY A 124 0.70 8.61 9.55
N GLY A 125 1.11 8.71 8.29
CA GLY A 125 1.31 9.99 7.61
C GLY A 125 1.22 9.85 6.10
N LYS A 126 1.01 10.95 5.41
CA LYS A 126 0.99 11.01 3.94
C LYS A 126 1.37 12.40 3.46
N GLY A 127 1.90 12.50 2.25
CA GLY A 127 2.20 13.80 1.68
C GLY A 127 2.20 13.79 0.16
N GLY A 128 2.49 14.92 -0.43
CA GLY A 128 2.60 15.05 -1.86
C GLY A 128 2.48 16.49 -2.35
N ALA A 129 2.38 16.60 -3.66
CA ALA A 129 2.19 17.87 -4.36
C ALA A 129 1.39 17.66 -5.64
N ASP A 130 0.75 18.73 -6.11
CA ASP A 130 0.05 18.81 -7.39
C ASP A 130 1.00 18.89 -8.62
N PHE A 131 2.24 18.48 -8.44
CA PHE A 131 3.27 18.44 -9.45
C PHE A 131 3.16 17.16 -10.29
N ASP A 132 3.20 17.32 -11.63
CA ASP A 132 3.27 16.19 -12.56
C ASP A 132 4.71 15.96 -13.05
N PRO A 133 5.38 14.87 -12.65
CA PRO A 133 6.74 14.57 -13.12
C PRO A 133 6.79 14.03 -14.55
N LYS A 134 5.63 13.67 -15.16
CA LYS A 134 5.60 13.14 -16.51
C LYS A 134 6.03 14.22 -17.53
N GLY A 135 6.96 13.83 -18.40
CA GLY A 135 7.46 14.71 -19.44
C GLY A 135 8.40 15.82 -18.97
N LYS A 136 8.72 15.86 -17.67
CA LYS A 136 9.71 16.79 -17.11
C LYS A 136 11.13 16.23 -17.24
N SER A 137 12.09 17.13 -17.42
CA SER A 137 13.51 16.78 -17.40
C SER A 137 13.99 16.43 -16.00
N ASP A 138 15.10 15.71 -15.89
CA ASP A 138 15.73 15.42 -14.60
C ASP A 138 16.11 16.70 -13.84
N ARG A 139 16.47 17.76 -14.55
CA ARG A 139 16.78 19.06 -13.96
C ARG A 139 15.55 19.72 -13.36
N GLU A 140 14.41 19.69 -14.04
CA GLU A 140 13.14 20.23 -13.56
C GLU A 140 12.66 19.44 -12.32
N ILE A 141 12.70 18.11 -12.37
CA ILE A 141 12.33 17.25 -11.25
C ILE A 141 13.24 17.48 -10.05
N MET A 142 14.55 17.63 -10.27
CA MET A 142 15.49 17.95 -9.20
C MET A 142 15.21 19.33 -8.59
N ALA A 143 14.97 20.34 -9.41
CA ALA A 143 14.63 21.70 -8.95
C ALA A 143 13.35 21.69 -8.09
N PHE A 144 12.31 20.98 -8.55
CA PHE A 144 11.08 20.80 -7.80
C PHE A 144 11.33 20.10 -6.46
N CYS A 145 12.01 18.93 -6.48
CA CYS A 145 12.31 18.16 -5.26
C CYS A 145 13.11 18.97 -4.24
N GLN A 146 14.08 19.74 -4.69
CA GLN A 146 14.89 20.61 -3.82
C GLN A 146 14.04 21.69 -3.16
N SER A 147 13.18 22.35 -3.93
CA SER A 147 12.26 23.37 -3.40
C SER A 147 11.25 22.76 -2.42
N PHE A 148 10.64 21.63 -2.78
CA PHE A 148 9.71 20.89 -1.92
C PHE A 148 10.37 20.49 -0.59
N MET A 149 11.57 19.93 -0.61
CA MET A 149 12.29 19.51 0.57
C MET A 149 12.75 20.68 1.44
N THR A 150 13.03 21.85 0.85
CA THR A 150 13.41 23.07 1.59
C THR A 150 12.35 23.46 2.63
N GLU A 151 11.06 23.27 2.30
CA GLU A 151 9.97 23.48 3.27
C GLU A 151 9.72 22.24 4.12
N LEU A 152 9.65 21.06 3.53
CA LEU A 152 9.32 19.85 4.25
C LEU A 152 10.34 19.47 5.32
N CYS A 153 11.63 19.74 5.11
CA CYS A 153 12.71 19.37 6.05
C CYS A 153 12.57 19.99 7.45
N LYS A 154 11.75 21.02 7.60
CA LYS A 154 11.44 21.65 8.91
C LYS A 154 10.58 20.76 9.81
N HIS A 155 9.92 19.76 9.23
CA HIS A 155 8.85 18.99 9.87
C HIS A 155 9.11 17.49 9.91
N ILE A 156 10.17 17.00 9.27
CA ILE A 156 10.50 15.58 9.16
C ILE A 156 11.87 15.26 9.77
N GLY A 157 12.10 14.01 10.07
CA GLY A 157 13.34 13.49 10.64
C GLY A 157 13.22 12.00 10.94
N ALA A 158 14.34 11.34 11.24
CA ALA A 158 14.41 9.89 11.46
C ALA A 158 13.44 9.39 12.54
N ASP A 159 13.26 10.17 13.61
CA ASP A 159 12.45 9.79 14.78
C ASP A 159 11.12 10.57 14.88
N THR A 160 10.83 11.41 13.88
CA THR A 160 9.62 12.26 13.87
C THR A 160 8.67 11.84 12.76
N ASP A 161 9.14 11.91 11.53
CA ASP A 161 8.34 11.66 10.33
C ASP A 161 9.25 11.21 9.18
N VAL A 162 9.00 10.00 8.68
CA VAL A 162 9.83 9.36 7.64
C VAL A 162 9.01 9.12 6.37
N PRO A 163 9.01 10.07 5.42
CA PRO A 163 8.35 9.90 4.15
C PRO A 163 8.97 8.80 3.28
N ALA A 164 8.21 8.32 2.30
CA ALA A 164 8.62 7.31 1.33
C ALA A 164 8.18 7.70 -0.09
N GLY A 165 8.46 6.85 -1.08
CA GLY A 165 7.90 6.97 -2.41
C GLY A 165 6.44 6.56 -2.50
N ASP A 166 5.75 7.08 -3.52
CA ASP A 166 4.40 6.73 -3.95
C ASP A 166 4.27 7.13 -5.44
N ILE A 167 3.06 7.26 -5.98
CA ILE A 167 2.84 7.68 -7.38
C ILE A 167 3.65 8.95 -7.69
N GLY A 168 4.44 8.90 -8.76
CA GLY A 168 5.29 10.01 -9.20
C GLY A 168 6.55 10.27 -8.35
N VAL A 169 6.81 9.42 -7.34
CA VAL A 169 8.00 9.52 -6.49
C VAL A 169 8.68 8.16 -6.40
N GLY A 170 9.68 7.96 -7.20
CA GLY A 170 10.55 6.77 -7.23
C GLY A 170 11.92 7.03 -6.61
N GLY A 171 12.86 6.11 -6.85
CA GLY A 171 14.23 6.22 -6.32
C GLY A 171 14.97 7.48 -6.74
N ARG A 172 14.72 8.02 -7.95
CA ARG A 172 15.28 9.28 -8.43
C ARG A 172 14.82 10.46 -7.56
N GLU A 173 13.52 10.60 -7.38
CA GLU A 173 12.92 11.67 -6.57
C GLU A 173 13.36 11.55 -5.11
N ILE A 174 13.35 10.35 -4.54
CA ILE A 174 13.87 10.10 -3.19
C ILE A 174 15.33 10.52 -3.07
N GLY A 175 16.15 10.26 -4.07
CA GLY A 175 17.54 10.69 -4.11
C GLY A 175 17.69 12.21 -4.06
N TYR A 176 16.94 12.95 -4.89
CA TYR A 176 16.96 14.41 -4.89
C TYR A 176 16.43 15.01 -3.58
N LEU A 177 15.37 14.45 -3.03
CA LEU A 177 14.81 14.86 -1.74
C LEU A 177 15.81 14.61 -0.59
N PHE A 178 16.44 13.45 -0.54
CA PHE A 178 17.44 13.10 0.47
C PHE A 178 18.69 13.99 0.38
N GLY A 179 19.19 14.23 -0.84
CA GLY A 179 20.33 15.12 -1.06
C GLY A 179 20.10 16.52 -0.54
N GLN A 180 18.90 17.08 -0.78
CA GLN A 180 18.53 18.41 -0.30
C GLN A 180 18.33 18.44 1.22
N TYR A 181 17.68 17.41 1.80
CA TYR A 181 17.55 17.27 3.26
C TYR A 181 18.91 17.30 3.94
N LYS A 182 19.83 16.44 3.50
CA LYS A 182 21.20 16.36 4.03
C LYS A 182 21.93 17.71 3.90
N ARG A 183 21.76 18.40 2.77
CA ARG A 183 22.40 19.70 2.55
C ARG A 183 21.93 20.77 3.52
N ILE A 184 20.62 20.82 3.83
CA ILE A 184 20.02 21.82 4.72
C ILE A 184 20.29 21.49 6.18
N LYS A 185 20.07 20.24 6.57
CA LYS A 185 20.20 19.81 7.98
C LYS A 185 21.65 19.65 8.42
N GLY A 186 22.57 19.40 7.51
CA GLY A 186 23.96 19.02 7.85
C GLY A 186 24.09 17.65 8.51
N LEU A 187 23.05 16.81 8.43
CA LEU A 187 22.97 15.51 9.09
C LEU A 187 22.81 14.40 8.04
N TYR A 188 23.42 13.24 8.33
CA TYR A 188 23.18 12.00 7.61
C TYR A 188 22.41 11.06 8.53
N GLU A 189 21.11 11.04 8.40
CA GLU A 189 20.21 10.28 9.26
C GLU A 189 19.18 9.47 8.44
N GLY A 190 18.46 8.57 9.10
CA GLY A 190 17.51 7.65 8.50
C GLY A 190 16.17 8.26 8.08
N VAL A 191 16.18 9.50 7.59
CA VAL A 191 15.01 10.15 7.01
C VAL A 191 14.79 9.64 5.58
N LEU A 192 13.54 9.55 5.15
CA LEU A 192 13.10 8.94 3.89
C LEU A 192 13.42 7.44 3.77
N THR A 193 12.54 6.71 3.13
CA THR A 193 12.77 5.30 2.74
C THR A 193 12.54 5.11 1.24
N GLY A 194 13.06 4.00 0.70
CA GLY A 194 13.19 3.79 -0.72
C GLY A 194 14.44 4.45 -1.29
N LYS A 195 15.44 4.67 -0.43
CA LYS A 195 16.76 5.17 -0.83
C LYS A 195 17.52 4.16 -1.68
N GLY A 196 18.47 4.64 -2.45
CA GLY A 196 19.42 3.77 -3.14
C GLY A 196 20.34 3.02 -2.17
N LEU A 197 20.80 1.83 -2.55
CA LEU A 197 21.66 0.99 -1.72
C LEU A 197 22.97 1.67 -1.32
N THR A 198 23.46 2.61 -2.10
CA THR A 198 24.68 3.36 -1.83
C THR A 198 24.55 4.42 -0.74
N TYR A 199 23.34 4.72 -0.30
CA TYR A 199 23.07 5.76 0.71
C TYR A 199 21.93 5.40 1.68
N GLY A 200 21.92 4.16 2.14
CA GLY A 200 21.07 3.70 3.24
C GLY A 200 19.76 3.02 2.83
N GLY A 201 19.63 2.61 1.57
CA GLY A 201 18.52 1.78 1.11
C GLY A 201 18.63 0.33 1.58
N SER A 202 17.53 -0.38 1.57
CA SER A 202 17.44 -1.79 1.94
C SER A 202 17.35 -2.69 0.73
N LEU A 203 18.04 -3.84 0.78
CA LEU A 203 17.77 -4.97 -0.12
C LEU A 203 16.35 -5.48 0.08
N ALA A 204 15.84 -6.26 -0.87
CA ALA A 204 14.48 -6.79 -0.92
C ALA A 204 13.36 -5.73 -0.94
N ARG A 205 13.66 -4.43 -0.98
CA ARG A 205 12.63 -3.37 -0.99
C ARG A 205 11.81 -3.37 -2.28
N THR A 206 12.46 -3.67 -3.39
CA THR A 206 11.82 -3.72 -4.72
C THR A 206 10.84 -4.89 -4.78
N GLU A 207 11.20 -6.02 -4.23
CA GLU A 207 10.45 -7.27 -4.20
C GLU A 207 9.32 -7.27 -3.16
N ALA A 208 9.48 -6.47 -2.12
CA ALA A 208 8.76 -6.58 -0.86
C ALA A 208 7.24 -6.63 -0.95
N THR A 209 6.63 -5.84 -1.84
CA THR A 209 5.16 -5.83 -1.94
C THR A 209 4.66 -7.12 -2.59
N GLY A 210 5.29 -7.54 -3.68
CA GLY A 210 4.94 -8.80 -4.36
C GLY A 210 5.23 -10.03 -3.51
N TYR A 211 6.43 -10.08 -2.91
CA TYR A 211 6.81 -11.18 -2.01
C TYR A 211 5.90 -11.25 -0.79
N GLY A 212 5.64 -10.11 -0.15
CA GLY A 212 4.75 -10.01 1.00
C GLY A 212 3.33 -10.48 0.70
N LEU A 213 2.78 -10.10 -0.46
CA LEU A 213 1.48 -10.58 -0.93
C LEU A 213 1.43 -12.11 -0.99
N VAL A 214 2.47 -12.72 -1.55
CA VAL A 214 2.51 -14.18 -1.71
C VAL A 214 2.74 -14.89 -0.37
N TYR A 215 3.56 -14.34 0.54
CA TYR A 215 3.71 -14.89 1.89
C TYR A 215 2.42 -14.84 2.69
N PHE A 216 1.66 -13.75 2.59
CA PHE A 216 0.34 -13.64 3.19
C PHE A 216 -0.62 -14.69 2.62
N THR A 217 -0.64 -14.84 1.29
CA THR A 217 -1.49 -15.82 0.59
C THR A 217 -1.11 -17.25 0.98
N GLU A 218 0.18 -17.57 1.04
CA GLU A 218 0.70 -18.88 1.47
C GLU A 218 0.22 -19.21 2.88
N GLU A 219 0.32 -18.28 3.81
CA GLU A 219 -0.09 -18.49 5.20
C GLU A 219 -1.61 -18.66 5.32
N MET A 220 -2.38 -17.87 4.59
CA MET A 220 -3.83 -18.01 4.54
C MET A 220 -4.24 -19.41 4.05
N LEU A 221 -3.64 -19.91 2.99
CA LEU A 221 -3.90 -21.26 2.48
C LEU A 221 -3.55 -22.33 3.52
N LYS A 222 -2.39 -22.23 4.17
CA LYS A 222 -1.96 -23.19 5.21
C LYS A 222 -2.94 -23.25 6.38
N CYS A 223 -3.49 -22.12 6.79
CA CYS A 223 -4.48 -22.09 7.86
C CYS A 223 -5.84 -22.68 7.46
N HIS A 224 -6.03 -22.93 6.17
CA HIS A 224 -7.18 -23.63 5.61
C HIS A 224 -6.84 -25.04 5.09
N ASP A 225 -5.76 -25.64 5.60
CA ASP A 225 -5.27 -26.99 5.24
C ASP A 225 -4.98 -27.14 3.74
N ASP A 226 -4.53 -26.06 3.08
CA ASP A 226 -4.18 -26.02 1.66
C ASP A 226 -2.75 -25.51 1.45
N ASP A 227 -2.23 -25.59 0.23
CA ASP A 227 -0.86 -25.17 -0.14
C ASP A 227 -0.90 -24.39 -1.45
N ILE A 228 0.01 -23.43 -1.56
CA ILE A 228 0.19 -22.66 -2.80
C ILE A 228 0.88 -23.49 -3.91
N ALA A 229 1.66 -24.50 -3.53
CA ALA A 229 2.33 -25.38 -4.48
C ALA A 229 1.32 -26.14 -5.35
N GLY A 230 1.56 -26.13 -6.66
CA GLY A 230 0.69 -26.77 -7.65
C GLY A 230 -0.57 -25.98 -8.01
N LYS A 231 -0.86 -24.86 -7.34
CA LYS A 231 -2.01 -24.00 -7.69
C LYS A 231 -1.79 -23.22 -8.99
N THR A 232 -2.87 -23.02 -9.72
CA THR A 232 -2.91 -22.12 -10.86
C THR A 232 -3.25 -20.71 -10.37
N VAL A 233 -2.40 -19.75 -10.68
CA VAL A 233 -2.52 -18.37 -10.22
C VAL A 233 -2.72 -17.43 -11.40
N VAL A 234 -3.70 -16.55 -11.29
CA VAL A 234 -3.95 -15.43 -12.22
C VAL A 234 -3.48 -14.14 -11.56
N VAL A 235 -2.61 -13.41 -12.25
CA VAL A 235 -2.07 -12.12 -11.79
C VAL A 235 -2.45 -11.05 -12.81
N SER A 236 -2.97 -9.92 -12.34
CA SER A 236 -3.08 -8.70 -13.16
C SER A 236 -1.87 -7.79 -12.95
N GLY A 237 -1.61 -6.93 -13.94
CA GLY A 237 -0.45 -6.05 -13.91
C GLY A 237 0.82 -6.70 -14.47
N ALA A 238 1.80 -5.86 -14.77
CA ALA A 238 3.16 -6.20 -15.18
C ALA A 238 4.14 -5.16 -14.63
N GLY A 239 3.76 -4.48 -13.56
CA GLY A 239 4.62 -3.58 -12.80
C GLY A 239 5.32 -4.32 -11.67
N ASN A 240 5.96 -3.56 -10.81
CA ASN A 240 6.80 -4.09 -9.73
C ASN A 240 6.08 -5.14 -8.86
N VAL A 241 4.87 -4.83 -8.37
CA VAL A 241 4.10 -5.75 -7.51
C VAL A 241 3.82 -7.06 -8.24
N ALA A 242 3.33 -6.99 -9.49
CA ALA A 242 2.98 -8.16 -10.28
C ALA A 242 4.20 -9.04 -10.61
N ILE A 243 5.30 -8.43 -11.06
CA ILE A 243 6.54 -9.16 -11.42
C ILE A 243 7.04 -9.97 -10.23
N TYR A 244 7.14 -9.35 -9.05
CA TYR A 244 7.67 -10.04 -7.87
C TYR A 244 6.65 -10.96 -7.18
N ALA A 245 5.35 -10.73 -7.35
CA ALA A 245 4.33 -11.72 -6.99
C ALA A 245 4.44 -12.99 -7.86
N ILE A 246 4.60 -12.82 -9.18
CA ILE A 246 4.83 -13.93 -10.12
C ILE A 246 6.10 -14.71 -9.72
N GLU A 247 7.20 -14.01 -9.49
CA GLU A 247 8.47 -14.61 -9.09
C GLU A 247 8.33 -15.46 -7.82
N LYS A 248 7.72 -14.91 -6.77
CA LYS A 248 7.58 -15.63 -5.50
C LYS A 248 6.59 -16.79 -5.61
N CYS A 249 5.48 -16.65 -6.32
CA CYS A 249 4.56 -17.76 -6.61
C CYS A 249 5.28 -18.93 -7.28
N GLN A 250 6.09 -18.65 -8.31
CA GLN A 250 6.86 -19.68 -9.01
C GLN A 250 7.93 -20.32 -8.11
N GLN A 251 8.61 -19.55 -7.27
CA GLN A 251 9.56 -20.06 -6.28
C GLN A 251 8.90 -21.04 -5.28
N LEU A 252 7.64 -20.80 -4.94
CA LEU A 252 6.85 -21.66 -4.05
C LEU A 252 6.11 -22.79 -4.78
N GLY A 253 6.36 -22.98 -6.07
CA GLY A 253 5.82 -24.10 -6.85
C GLY A 253 4.42 -23.88 -7.43
N ALA A 254 3.90 -22.66 -7.40
CA ALA A 254 2.65 -22.31 -8.09
C ALA A 254 2.89 -22.04 -9.58
N LYS A 255 1.86 -22.22 -10.38
CA LYS A 255 1.87 -21.93 -11.82
C LYS A 255 1.12 -20.64 -12.09
N VAL A 256 1.85 -19.56 -12.36
CA VAL A 256 1.25 -18.28 -12.77
C VAL A 256 1.03 -18.26 -14.27
N VAL A 257 -0.20 -18.07 -14.72
CA VAL A 257 -0.57 -18.21 -16.14
C VAL A 257 -0.92 -16.90 -16.84
N THR A 258 -0.97 -15.78 -16.12
CA THR A 258 -1.31 -14.47 -16.70
C THR A 258 -0.46 -13.32 -16.17
N CYS A 259 -0.35 -12.28 -16.98
CA CYS A 259 0.01 -10.92 -16.58
C CYS A 259 -0.71 -9.92 -17.47
N SER A 260 -0.83 -8.65 -17.07
CA SER A 260 -1.54 -7.64 -17.86
C SER A 260 -0.87 -6.27 -17.82
N ASP A 261 -1.11 -5.43 -18.82
CA ASP A 261 -0.80 -4.01 -18.78
C ASP A 261 -1.99 -3.17 -19.30
N SER A 262 -1.81 -1.87 -19.46
CA SER A 262 -2.91 -0.97 -19.88
C SER A 262 -3.42 -1.21 -21.31
N THR A 263 -2.76 -2.04 -22.10
CA THR A 263 -3.17 -2.35 -23.49
C THR A 263 -3.85 -3.71 -23.60
N GLY A 264 -3.56 -4.64 -22.69
CA GLY A 264 -4.14 -5.98 -22.73
C GLY A 264 -3.49 -6.94 -21.74
N TRP A 265 -3.69 -8.22 -21.93
CA TRP A 265 -3.21 -9.26 -21.04
C TRP A 265 -2.70 -10.48 -21.82
N VAL A 266 -1.81 -11.19 -21.17
CA VAL A 266 -1.19 -12.42 -21.69
C VAL A 266 -1.76 -13.61 -20.93
N TYR A 267 -2.07 -14.67 -21.65
CA TYR A 267 -2.29 -16.01 -21.14
C TYR A 267 -1.19 -16.95 -21.66
N ASP A 268 -0.45 -17.55 -20.74
CA ASP A 268 0.54 -18.58 -21.07
C ASP A 268 0.18 -19.88 -20.33
N PRO A 269 -0.38 -20.88 -21.00
CA PRO A 269 -0.81 -22.14 -20.37
C PRO A 269 0.35 -22.94 -19.78
N GLU A 270 1.59 -22.69 -20.21
CA GLU A 270 2.80 -23.32 -19.68
C GLU A 270 3.35 -22.58 -18.44
N GLY A 271 2.81 -21.41 -18.13
CA GLY A 271 3.24 -20.50 -17.07
C GLY A 271 4.07 -19.34 -17.62
N ILE A 272 3.88 -18.18 -16.99
CA ILE A 272 4.58 -16.93 -17.37
C ILE A 272 6.08 -17.13 -17.27
N ASP A 273 6.79 -16.84 -18.36
CA ASP A 273 8.25 -16.75 -18.41
C ASP A 273 8.69 -15.43 -17.76
N LEU A 274 9.19 -15.53 -16.53
CA LEU A 274 9.58 -14.38 -15.73
C LEU A 274 10.74 -13.60 -16.36
N ALA A 275 11.69 -14.31 -16.99
CA ALA A 275 12.85 -13.65 -17.63
C ALA A 275 12.39 -12.82 -18.83
N ALA A 276 11.50 -13.37 -19.66
CA ALA A 276 10.89 -12.63 -20.76
C ALA A 276 10.08 -11.42 -20.27
N LEU A 277 9.30 -11.59 -19.19
CA LEU A 277 8.51 -10.51 -18.61
C LEU A 277 9.41 -9.36 -18.08
N LYS A 278 10.47 -9.68 -17.34
CA LYS A 278 11.45 -8.69 -16.83
C LYS A 278 12.16 -7.99 -18.00
N GLU A 279 12.61 -8.72 -19.00
CA GLU A 279 13.25 -8.14 -20.19
C GLU A 279 12.33 -7.12 -20.89
N ILE A 280 11.05 -7.46 -21.07
CA ILE A 280 10.06 -6.58 -21.70
C ILE A 280 9.78 -5.34 -20.84
N LYS A 281 9.53 -5.53 -19.54
CA LYS A 281 9.00 -4.44 -18.70
C LYS A 281 10.09 -3.60 -18.04
N GLU A 282 11.15 -4.20 -17.55
CA GLU A 282 12.21 -3.51 -16.79
C GLU A 282 13.32 -3.00 -17.71
N VAL A 283 13.74 -3.80 -18.71
CA VAL A 283 14.82 -3.44 -19.60
C VAL A 283 14.32 -2.64 -20.80
N LYS A 284 13.42 -3.22 -21.61
CA LYS A 284 12.90 -2.58 -22.83
C LYS A 284 11.83 -1.53 -22.59
N ARG A 285 11.18 -1.57 -21.42
CA ARG A 285 10.04 -0.71 -21.08
C ARG A 285 8.92 -0.77 -22.15
N ALA A 286 8.75 -1.93 -22.76
CA ALA A 286 7.81 -2.18 -23.83
C ALA A 286 6.44 -2.68 -23.32
N ARG A 287 5.51 -2.89 -24.23
CA ARG A 287 4.19 -3.44 -23.96
C ARG A 287 4.20 -4.97 -24.01
N LEU A 288 3.21 -5.61 -23.38
CA LEU A 288 3.07 -7.07 -23.35
C LEU A 288 2.78 -7.68 -24.72
N THR A 289 2.42 -6.88 -25.72
CA THR A 289 2.36 -7.31 -27.14
C THR A 289 3.65 -7.98 -27.62
N GLU A 290 4.79 -7.64 -26.99
CA GLU A 290 6.09 -8.24 -27.30
C GLU A 290 6.26 -9.66 -26.74
N TYR A 291 5.45 -10.09 -25.77
CA TYR A 291 5.63 -11.33 -25.03
C TYR A 291 5.57 -12.58 -25.95
N LYS A 292 4.71 -12.56 -26.95
CA LYS A 292 4.59 -13.66 -27.91
C LYS A 292 5.86 -13.94 -28.71
N LYS A 293 6.77 -12.96 -28.81
CA LYS A 293 8.10 -13.15 -29.46
C LYS A 293 9.01 -14.09 -28.66
N TYR A 294 8.82 -14.15 -27.34
CA TYR A 294 9.57 -15.02 -26.43
C TYR A 294 8.86 -16.34 -26.19
N ARG A 295 7.52 -16.30 -26.16
CA ARG A 295 6.64 -17.43 -25.87
C ARG A 295 5.58 -17.57 -26.96
N PRO A 296 5.92 -18.24 -28.12
CA PRO A 296 5.02 -18.32 -29.29
C PRO A 296 3.67 -18.98 -29.02
N ASN A 297 3.62 -19.90 -28.04
CA ASN A 297 2.40 -20.62 -27.65
C ASN A 297 1.49 -19.82 -26.70
N SER A 298 1.93 -18.64 -26.23
CA SER A 298 1.11 -17.76 -25.42
C SER A 298 0.08 -17.02 -26.26
N GLU A 299 -0.98 -16.56 -25.60
CA GLU A 299 -2.02 -15.74 -26.20
C GLU A 299 -1.94 -14.31 -25.65
N TYR A 300 -2.09 -13.33 -26.54
CA TYR A 300 -2.25 -11.93 -26.16
C TYR A 300 -3.66 -11.47 -26.51
N HIS A 301 -4.34 -10.88 -25.54
CA HIS A 301 -5.69 -10.34 -25.69
C HIS A 301 -5.69 -8.85 -25.40
N GLU A 302 -6.32 -8.07 -26.26
CA GLU A 302 -6.47 -6.62 -26.06
C GLU A 302 -7.53 -6.31 -25.00
N GLY A 303 -7.34 -5.22 -24.29
CA GLY A 303 -8.30 -4.71 -23.30
C GLY A 303 -8.33 -5.52 -22.01
N ARG A 304 -9.54 -5.64 -21.42
CA ARG A 304 -9.78 -6.31 -20.15
C ARG A 304 -10.16 -7.77 -20.37
N GLY A 305 -10.04 -8.61 -19.35
CA GLY A 305 -10.49 -10.00 -19.41
C GLY A 305 -9.61 -11.00 -18.65
N VAL A 306 -8.54 -10.56 -17.99
CA VAL A 306 -7.60 -11.45 -17.27
C VAL A 306 -8.32 -12.37 -16.28
N TRP A 307 -9.40 -11.92 -15.65
CA TRP A 307 -10.18 -12.66 -14.65
C TRP A 307 -11.08 -13.77 -15.24
N SER A 308 -11.17 -13.87 -16.56
CA SER A 308 -11.89 -14.96 -17.24
C SER A 308 -11.13 -16.29 -17.23
N VAL A 309 -9.83 -16.25 -16.96
CA VAL A 309 -8.97 -17.43 -16.93
C VAL A 309 -9.24 -18.25 -15.67
N LYS A 310 -9.44 -19.56 -15.85
CA LYS A 310 -9.64 -20.48 -14.72
C LYS A 310 -8.40 -20.52 -13.84
N CYS A 311 -8.59 -20.33 -12.55
CA CYS A 311 -7.52 -20.33 -11.55
C CYS A 311 -8.01 -20.78 -10.18
N ASP A 312 -7.06 -21.16 -9.33
CA ASP A 312 -7.29 -21.39 -7.90
C ASP A 312 -7.15 -20.09 -7.12
N ILE A 313 -6.21 -19.22 -7.50
CA ILE A 313 -5.88 -17.98 -6.79
C ILE A 313 -5.84 -16.82 -7.77
N ALA A 314 -6.43 -15.69 -7.41
CA ALA A 314 -6.37 -14.44 -8.15
C ALA A 314 -5.64 -13.36 -7.34
N LEU A 315 -4.62 -12.73 -7.95
CA LEU A 315 -3.82 -11.67 -7.36
C LEU A 315 -3.96 -10.36 -8.16
N PRO A 316 -4.88 -9.47 -7.79
CA PRO A 316 -5.02 -8.16 -8.42
C PRO A 316 -3.85 -7.25 -8.06
N CYS A 317 -2.92 -7.03 -9.02
CA CYS A 317 -1.66 -6.30 -8.81
C CYS A 317 -1.47 -5.08 -9.72
N ALA A 318 -2.50 -4.67 -10.47
CA ALA A 318 -2.38 -3.57 -11.43
C ALA A 318 -2.81 -2.22 -10.86
N THR A 319 -4.12 -1.96 -10.81
CA THR A 319 -4.66 -0.63 -10.47
C THR A 319 -5.90 -0.71 -9.59
N GLN A 320 -6.27 0.43 -9.02
CA GLN A 320 -7.53 0.59 -8.32
C GLN A 320 -8.71 0.29 -9.24
N ASN A 321 -9.77 -0.36 -8.71
CA ASN A 321 -11.00 -0.67 -9.42
C ASN A 321 -10.77 -1.43 -10.74
N GLU A 322 -10.02 -2.51 -10.70
CA GLU A 322 -9.75 -3.36 -11.86
C GLU A 322 -10.54 -4.69 -11.85
N LEU A 323 -11.06 -5.11 -10.70
CA LEU A 323 -11.88 -6.30 -10.53
C LEU A 323 -13.30 -5.88 -10.13
N PHE A 324 -14.26 -6.05 -11.06
CA PHE A 324 -15.66 -5.66 -10.89
C PHE A 324 -16.52 -6.87 -10.55
N LEU A 325 -17.79 -6.61 -10.24
CA LEU A 325 -18.75 -7.66 -9.89
C LEU A 325 -18.84 -8.79 -10.92
N GLU A 326 -18.82 -8.46 -12.22
CA GLU A 326 -18.88 -9.49 -13.28
C GLU A 326 -17.61 -10.34 -13.32
N ASP A 327 -16.46 -9.74 -13.04
CA ASP A 327 -15.18 -10.47 -12.91
C ASP A 327 -15.21 -11.41 -11.68
N ALA A 328 -15.77 -10.94 -10.56
CA ALA A 328 -15.93 -11.75 -9.35
C ALA A 328 -16.85 -12.95 -9.58
N LYS A 329 -17.97 -12.76 -10.28
CA LYS A 329 -18.86 -13.86 -10.69
C LYS A 329 -18.14 -14.91 -11.54
N GLN A 330 -17.30 -14.44 -12.45
CA GLN A 330 -16.51 -15.33 -13.29
C GLN A 330 -15.48 -16.14 -12.48
N LEU A 331 -14.75 -15.49 -11.57
CA LEU A 331 -13.79 -16.15 -10.68
C LEU A 331 -14.49 -17.24 -9.84
N VAL A 332 -15.63 -16.93 -9.23
CA VAL A 332 -16.42 -17.91 -8.46
C VAL A 332 -16.88 -19.07 -9.35
N ALA A 333 -17.43 -18.78 -10.53
CA ALA A 333 -17.86 -19.82 -11.48
C ALA A 333 -16.71 -20.72 -11.94
N ASN A 334 -15.49 -20.19 -12.03
CA ASN A 334 -14.28 -20.91 -12.38
C ASN A 334 -13.66 -21.70 -11.22
N GLY A 335 -14.20 -21.59 -10.00
CA GLY A 335 -13.74 -22.30 -8.82
C GLY A 335 -12.53 -21.65 -8.12
N CYS A 336 -12.34 -20.34 -8.29
CA CYS A 336 -11.32 -19.58 -7.54
C CYS A 336 -11.60 -19.66 -6.03
N ILE A 337 -10.59 -20.05 -5.24
CA ILE A 337 -10.70 -20.22 -3.80
C ILE A 337 -10.22 -19.01 -3.01
N ALA A 338 -9.30 -18.21 -3.59
CA ALA A 338 -8.71 -17.07 -2.91
C ALA A 338 -8.48 -15.87 -3.84
N VAL A 339 -8.78 -14.68 -3.35
CA VAL A 339 -8.45 -13.39 -3.97
C VAL A 339 -7.67 -12.55 -2.96
N CYS A 340 -6.41 -12.23 -3.27
CA CYS A 340 -5.54 -11.44 -2.39
C CYS A 340 -5.03 -10.20 -3.13
N GLU A 341 -5.32 -9.03 -2.60
CA GLU A 341 -5.05 -7.75 -3.24
C GLU A 341 -3.58 -7.33 -3.15
N GLY A 342 -2.91 -7.23 -4.29
CA GLY A 342 -1.55 -6.66 -4.39
C GLY A 342 -1.56 -5.14 -4.62
N ALA A 343 -2.52 -4.64 -5.38
CA ALA A 343 -2.75 -3.21 -5.55
C ALA A 343 -3.55 -2.62 -4.37
N ASN A 344 -3.69 -1.29 -4.34
CA ASN A 344 -4.56 -0.64 -3.37
C ASN A 344 -5.99 -0.57 -3.93
N MET A 345 -6.95 -1.17 -3.23
CA MET A 345 -8.38 -1.22 -3.58
C MET A 345 -8.65 -1.62 -5.05
N PRO A 346 -8.07 -2.73 -5.54
CA PRO A 346 -8.29 -3.16 -6.93
C PRO A 346 -9.68 -3.75 -7.15
N THR A 347 -10.31 -4.28 -6.10
CA THR A 347 -11.62 -4.92 -6.14
C THR A 347 -12.71 -3.94 -5.71
N THR A 348 -13.79 -3.84 -6.47
CA THR A 348 -14.93 -3.00 -6.10
C THR A 348 -15.69 -3.58 -4.89
N LEU A 349 -16.39 -2.74 -4.12
CA LEU A 349 -17.08 -3.15 -2.90
C LEU A 349 -18.12 -4.24 -3.15
N ASP A 350 -18.89 -4.13 -4.23
CA ASP A 350 -19.87 -5.13 -4.65
C ASP A 350 -19.21 -6.45 -5.06
N ALA A 351 -18.06 -6.40 -5.71
CA ALA A 351 -17.27 -7.59 -6.05
C ALA A 351 -16.70 -8.24 -4.78
N THR A 352 -16.14 -7.47 -3.85
CA THR A 352 -15.65 -7.97 -2.56
C THR A 352 -16.73 -8.70 -1.79
N LYS A 353 -17.90 -8.08 -1.66
CA LYS A 353 -19.05 -8.66 -0.99
C LYS A 353 -19.49 -9.97 -1.65
N TYR A 354 -19.59 -9.99 -2.98
CA TYR A 354 -19.95 -11.17 -3.74
C TYR A 354 -18.95 -12.33 -3.54
N LEU A 355 -17.64 -12.06 -3.57
CA LEU A 355 -16.61 -13.06 -3.31
C LEU A 355 -16.76 -13.67 -1.92
N GLN A 356 -16.90 -12.86 -0.88
CA GLN A 356 -17.07 -13.30 0.50
C GLN A 356 -18.36 -14.13 0.68
N GLU A 357 -19.49 -13.68 0.14
CA GLU A 357 -20.77 -14.39 0.21
C GLU A 357 -20.76 -15.75 -0.51
N ASN A 358 -19.83 -15.94 -1.46
CA ASN A 358 -19.66 -17.21 -2.17
C ASN A 358 -18.48 -18.05 -1.67
N GLY A 359 -17.95 -17.74 -0.47
CA GLY A 359 -16.96 -18.54 0.22
C GLY A 359 -15.54 -18.43 -0.34
N VAL A 360 -15.24 -17.41 -1.14
CA VAL A 360 -13.89 -17.11 -1.60
C VAL A 360 -13.13 -16.37 -0.48
N TRP A 361 -11.96 -16.85 -0.11
CA TRP A 361 -11.10 -16.17 0.87
C TRP A 361 -10.59 -14.86 0.28
N PHE A 362 -11.06 -13.75 0.82
CA PHE A 362 -10.72 -12.42 0.31
C PHE A 362 -9.79 -11.69 1.28
N ALA A 363 -8.59 -11.33 0.81
CA ALA A 363 -7.61 -10.58 1.60
C ALA A 363 -7.51 -9.12 1.10
N PRO A 364 -7.83 -8.13 1.96
CA PRO A 364 -7.80 -6.72 1.57
C PRO A 364 -6.36 -6.21 1.41
N GLY A 365 -6.15 -5.31 0.46
CA GLY A 365 -4.83 -4.78 0.13
C GLY A 365 -4.08 -4.16 1.31
N LYS A 366 -4.77 -3.49 2.23
CA LYS A 366 -4.12 -2.91 3.43
C LYS A 366 -3.38 -3.96 4.29
N ALA A 367 -3.80 -5.23 4.25
CA ALA A 367 -3.13 -6.34 4.91
C ALA A 367 -2.17 -7.07 3.95
N SER A 368 -2.68 -7.57 2.83
CA SER A 368 -1.92 -8.44 1.93
C SER A 368 -0.79 -7.71 1.20
N ASN A 369 -0.91 -6.42 0.90
CA ASN A 369 0.15 -5.64 0.26
C ASN A 369 1.05 -4.85 1.23
N ALA A 370 0.97 -5.11 2.54
CA ALA A 370 1.74 -4.39 3.55
C ALA A 370 3.25 -4.65 3.49
N GLY A 371 3.72 -5.60 2.68
CA GLY A 371 5.13 -5.92 2.53
C GLY A 371 6.03 -4.73 2.19
N GLY A 372 5.55 -3.84 1.32
CA GLY A 372 6.29 -2.64 0.95
C GLY A 372 6.54 -1.68 2.12
N VAL A 373 5.54 -1.40 2.94
CA VAL A 373 5.69 -0.53 4.11
C VAL A 373 6.44 -1.25 5.24
N ALA A 374 6.26 -2.56 5.40
CA ALA A 374 7.02 -3.36 6.34
C ALA A 374 8.54 -3.28 6.05
N THR A 375 8.93 -3.51 4.80
CA THR A 375 10.34 -3.40 4.41
C THR A 375 10.87 -1.97 4.50
N SER A 376 10.02 -0.96 4.28
CA SER A 376 10.41 0.44 4.55
C SER A 376 10.71 0.67 6.03
N ALA A 377 9.95 0.06 6.95
CA ALA A 377 10.27 0.14 8.38
C ALA A 377 11.53 -0.66 8.74
N LEU A 378 11.80 -1.79 8.06
CA LEU A 378 13.07 -2.50 8.20
C LEU A 378 14.25 -1.66 7.68
N GLU A 379 14.07 -0.86 6.62
CA GLU A 379 15.07 0.12 6.18
C GLU A 379 15.36 1.16 7.28
N MET A 380 14.31 1.66 7.96
CA MET A 380 14.49 2.56 9.12
C MET A 380 15.31 1.89 10.22
N SER A 381 15.03 0.63 10.56
CA SER A 381 15.81 -0.13 11.56
C SER A 381 17.28 -0.24 11.18
N GLN A 382 17.57 -0.64 9.94
CA GLN A 382 18.95 -0.71 9.42
C GLN A 382 19.66 0.65 9.49
N ASN A 383 18.93 1.75 9.16
CA ASN A 383 19.48 3.10 9.24
C ASN A 383 19.79 3.51 10.70
N SER A 384 18.95 3.14 11.65
CA SER A 384 19.17 3.41 13.08
C SER A 384 20.37 2.65 13.65
N GLU A 385 20.54 1.40 13.22
CA GLU A 385 21.69 0.57 13.58
C GLU A 385 22.96 0.98 12.83
N ARG A 386 22.86 1.73 11.73
CA ARG A 386 23.93 2.03 10.76
C ARG A 386 24.53 0.78 10.13
N LEU A 387 23.72 -0.23 9.92
CA LEU A 387 24.08 -1.49 9.28
C LEU A 387 23.25 -1.70 8.01
N SER A 388 23.73 -2.62 7.17
CA SER A 388 22.96 -3.15 6.03
C SER A 388 22.79 -4.64 6.25
N TRP A 389 21.54 -5.12 6.19
CA TRP A 389 21.23 -6.54 6.27
C TRP A 389 21.31 -7.19 4.89
N THR A 390 21.57 -8.49 4.86
CA THR A 390 21.54 -9.28 3.62
C THR A 390 20.10 -9.37 3.07
N PHE A 391 19.98 -9.81 1.82
CA PHE A 391 18.67 -10.03 1.21
C PHE A 391 17.86 -11.06 2.01
N GLU A 392 18.49 -12.14 2.42
CA GLU A 392 17.90 -13.24 3.18
C GLU A 392 17.42 -12.79 4.57
N GLU A 393 18.17 -11.93 5.24
CA GLU A 393 17.77 -11.36 6.53
C GLU A 393 16.52 -10.49 6.40
N VAL A 394 16.46 -9.63 5.37
CA VAL A 394 15.30 -8.78 5.12
C VAL A 394 14.10 -9.62 4.69
N ASP A 395 14.27 -10.57 3.77
CA ASP A 395 13.21 -11.43 3.26
C ASP A 395 12.62 -12.33 4.36
N SER A 396 13.47 -12.90 5.23
CA SER A 396 13.00 -13.67 6.39
C SER A 396 12.17 -12.84 7.37
N LYS A 397 12.61 -11.61 7.67
CA LYS A 397 11.86 -10.68 8.52
C LYS A 397 10.53 -10.28 7.85
N LEU A 398 10.54 -10.01 6.54
CA LEU A 398 9.35 -9.71 5.76
C LEU A 398 8.34 -10.88 5.83
N LYS A 399 8.78 -12.10 5.60
CA LYS A 399 7.93 -13.29 5.69
C LYS A 399 7.27 -13.39 7.07
N ASN A 400 8.04 -13.25 8.14
CA ASN A 400 7.51 -13.31 9.51
C ASN A 400 6.48 -12.21 9.79
N ILE A 401 6.71 -10.99 9.27
CA ILE A 401 5.76 -9.88 9.42
C ILE A 401 4.45 -10.22 8.70
N MET A 402 4.50 -10.72 7.47
CA MET A 402 3.29 -11.04 6.69
C MET A 402 2.49 -12.18 7.29
N VAL A 403 3.16 -13.21 7.82
CA VAL A 403 2.54 -14.30 8.58
C VAL A 403 1.83 -13.75 9.82
N ASN A 404 2.49 -12.90 10.59
CA ASN A 404 1.89 -12.27 11.77
C ASN A 404 0.70 -11.36 11.42
N ILE A 405 0.75 -10.66 10.29
CA ILE A 405 -0.39 -9.86 9.81
C ILE A 405 -1.60 -10.77 9.60
N TYR A 406 -1.42 -11.90 8.90
CA TYR A 406 -2.51 -12.83 8.67
C TYR A 406 -3.13 -13.32 9.99
N HIS A 407 -2.31 -13.83 10.93
CA HIS A 407 -2.82 -14.32 12.22
C HIS A 407 -3.53 -13.23 13.02
N ASN A 408 -2.98 -12.02 13.08
CA ASN A 408 -3.60 -10.93 13.81
C ASN A 408 -4.98 -10.54 13.26
N ILE A 409 -5.15 -10.53 11.94
CA ILE A 409 -6.46 -10.20 11.35
C ILE A 409 -7.46 -11.36 11.47
N ASP A 410 -7.02 -12.59 11.35
CA ASP A 410 -7.85 -13.78 11.53
C ASP A 410 -8.35 -13.89 12.98
N ASP A 411 -7.44 -13.72 13.95
CA ASP A 411 -7.80 -13.71 15.38
C ASP A 411 -8.75 -12.54 15.71
N ALA A 412 -8.56 -11.37 15.13
CA ALA A 412 -9.48 -10.26 15.31
C ALA A 412 -10.87 -10.56 14.74
N ALA A 413 -10.94 -11.11 13.52
CA ALA A 413 -12.20 -11.51 12.92
C ALA A 413 -12.95 -12.54 13.78
N LYS A 414 -12.25 -13.57 14.26
CA LYS A 414 -12.82 -14.61 15.15
C LYS A 414 -13.37 -14.05 16.46
N ARG A 415 -12.62 -13.13 17.12
CA ARG A 415 -13.05 -12.50 18.39
C ARG A 415 -14.38 -11.75 18.29
N TYR A 416 -14.67 -11.20 17.11
CA TYR A 416 -15.90 -10.44 16.85
C TYR A 416 -16.95 -11.22 16.05
N ASN A 417 -16.87 -12.57 16.02
CA ASN A 417 -17.80 -13.46 15.31
C ASN A 417 -17.92 -13.15 13.81
N LYS A 418 -16.79 -12.80 13.18
CA LYS A 418 -16.63 -12.50 11.77
C LYS A 418 -15.60 -13.41 11.10
N GLU A 419 -15.57 -14.68 11.49
CA GLU A 419 -14.64 -15.67 10.96
C GLU A 419 -14.65 -15.68 9.43
N GLY A 420 -13.45 -15.59 8.80
CA GLY A 420 -13.29 -15.50 7.35
C GLY A 420 -13.49 -14.10 6.75
N ASP A 421 -13.97 -13.12 7.51
CA ASP A 421 -14.05 -11.72 7.09
C ASP A 421 -12.75 -10.97 7.43
N TYR A 422 -11.75 -11.14 6.57
CA TYR A 422 -10.43 -10.52 6.76
C TYR A 422 -10.44 -9.00 6.53
N VAL A 423 -11.47 -8.44 5.90
CA VAL A 423 -11.64 -6.98 5.78
C VAL A 423 -11.95 -6.39 7.14
N THR A 424 -12.96 -6.93 7.83
CA THR A 424 -13.31 -6.55 9.20
C THR A 424 -12.15 -6.84 10.15
N GLY A 425 -11.53 -8.02 10.05
CA GLY A 425 -10.38 -8.39 10.88
C GLY A 425 -9.21 -7.42 10.74
N ALA A 426 -8.87 -6.98 9.53
CA ALA A 426 -7.80 -6.02 9.28
C ALA A 426 -8.08 -4.64 9.90
N ASN A 427 -9.31 -4.14 9.77
CA ASN A 427 -9.68 -2.85 10.35
C ASN A 427 -9.69 -2.91 11.89
N ILE A 428 -10.24 -3.97 12.48
CA ILE A 428 -10.26 -4.15 13.94
C ILE A 428 -8.83 -4.30 14.49
N ALA A 429 -8.02 -5.21 13.94
CA ALA A 429 -6.65 -5.43 14.43
C ALA A 429 -5.79 -4.17 14.31
N GLY A 430 -5.90 -3.45 13.17
CA GLY A 430 -5.21 -2.20 12.96
C GLY A 430 -5.65 -1.11 13.93
N PHE A 431 -6.95 -0.98 14.16
CA PHE A 431 -7.52 0.01 15.08
C PHE A 431 -7.17 -0.30 16.55
N GLU A 432 -7.33 -1.54 17.01
CA GLU A 432 -7.06 -1.93 18.41
C GLU A 432 -5.65 -1.58 18.86
N LYS A 433 -4.65 -1.80 18.00
CA LYS A 433 -3.27 -1.47 18.35
C LYS A 433 -3.08 0.02 18.56
N VAL A 434 -3.63 0.84 17.68
CA VAL A 434 -3.55 2.31 17.79
C VAL A 434 -4.35 2.80 18.98
N LEU A 435 -5.57 2.30 19.18
CA LEU A 435 -6.44 2.59 20.31
C LEU A 435 -5.73 2.34 21.65
N ASN A 436 -5.14 1.15 21.82
CA ASN A 436 -4.46 0.79 23.06
C ASN A 436 -3.27 1.73 23.35
N ALA A 437 -2.53 2.11 22.32
CA ALA A 437 -1.45 3.08 22.46
C ALA A 437 -1.97 4.48 22.83
N MET A 438 -3.04 4.95 22.17
CA MET A 438 -3.67 6.24 22.48
C MET A 438 -4.21 6.30 23.90
N LEU A 439 -4.84 5.23 24.38
CA LEU A 439 -5.37 5.14 25.75
C LEU A 439 -4.24 5.11 26.80
N ALA A 440 -3.17 4.34 26.54
CA ALA A 440 -2.03 4.24 27.44
C ALA A 440 -1.23 5.54 27.57
N GLN A 441 -1.13 6.33 26.49
CA GLN A 441 -0.41 7.61 26.46
C GLN A 441 -1.25 8.78 27.00
N GLY A 442 -2.55 8.60 27.14
CA GLY A 442 -3.47 9.63 27.62
C GLY A 442 -3.88 10.62 26.54
N VAL A 443 -4.21 11.84 26.97
CA VAL A 443 -4.62 12.94 26.09
C VAL A 443 -3.41 13.81 25.80
N CYS A 444 -2.79 13.61 24.64
CA CYS A 444 -1.60 14.34 24.18
C CYS A 444 -1.84 14.90 22.77
#